data_9ec0b01269b321af81a2beef1b765ab1
#
_entry.id   9ec0b01269b321af81a2beef1b765ab1
#
_cell.length_a   1.000
_cell.length_b   1.000
_cell.length_c   1.000
_cell.angle_alpha   90.00
_cell.angle_beta   90.00
_cell.angle_gamma   90.00
#
_symmetry.space_group_name_H-M   'P 1'
#
loop_
_entity.id
_entity.type
_entity.pdbx_description
1 polymer ?
#
loop_
_entity_poly.entity_id
_entity_poly.type
_entity_poly.pdbx_seq_one_letter_code
_entity_poly.pdbx_strand_id
1 'polypeptide(L)'
;MSLRDPRIKARLESKYDMAEGLSVFRFTLEREFRFIPGQYATLWLTHKGKTTPRPYSIVSSPSETRVLEFYINLVEHGRLTPSLWEEDVLRGLRTADQETAAEITGPKGRFVLDLEDPRDMVFVASGTGLAPFMSMIRYLEERHLATPELFHPRRIHVVHGVSYSRNLGYRPEIEALAADTFRNPRRKLAVTYLPTISRPRLDPGWRGLLGRAESIFEQTDRPCAGDPRWLVKGLLSSMLRPETHVVYLCGHPGTIDNVTATLKERGFKPDLDIKREKYYR
;
A
#
# COMPACT_ATOMS: atom_id res chain seq x y z
N MET A 1 -1.26 -10.42 -33.19
CA MET A 1 -2.07 -11.17 -32.22
C MET A 1 -1.46 -10.93 -30.84
N SER A 2 -2.06 -10.10 -29.99
CA SER A 2 -1.58 -9.93 -28.62
C SER A 2 -1.81 -11.24 -27.87
N LEU A 3 -0.74 -11.89 -27.47
CA LEU A 3 -0.80 -13.04 -26.54
C LEU A 3 -1.43 -12.52 -25.25
N ARG A 4 -2.71 -12.83 -25.04
CA ARG A 4 -3.38 -12.55 -23.76
C ARG A 4 -2.63 -13.34 -22.69
N ASP A 5 -2.15 -12.67 -21.64
CA ASP A 5 -1.57 -13.36 -20.49
C ASP A 5 -2.50 -14.48 -20.03
N PRO A 6 -2.01 -15.73 -19.93
CA PRO A 6 -2.85 -16.85 -19.56
C PRO A 6 -3.43 -16.62 -18.16
N ARG A 7 -4.75 -16.76 -18.02
CA ARG A 7 -5.42 -16.67 -16.73
C ARG A 7 -4.98 -17.83 -15.82
N ILE A 8 -4.72 -17.53 -14.56
CA ILE A 8 -4.38 -18.47 -13.52
C ILE A 8 -5.58 -18.60 -12.61
N LYS A 9 -6.08 -19.81 -12.42
CA LYS A 9 -7.18 -20.05 -11.48
C LYS A 9 -6.73 -19.72 -10.06
N ALA A 10 -7.63 -19.08 -9.33
CA ALA A 10 -7.41 -18.66 -7.96
C ALA A 10 -8.59 -19.09 -7.08
N ARG A 11 -8.29 -19.51 -5.86
CA ARG A 11 -9.27 -19.88 -4.85
C ARG A 11 -9.12 -18.95 -3.65
N LEU A 12 -10.23 -18.44 -3.15
CA LEU A 12 -10.21 -17.62 -1.93
C LEU A 12 -9.84 -18.49 -0.73
N GLU A 13 -8.70 -18.20 -0.13
CA GLU A 13 -8.23 -18.85 1.09
C GLU A 13 -8.88 -18.19 2.32
N SER A 14 -8.80 -16.87 2.39
CA SER A 14 -9.39 -16.10 3.49
C SER A 14 -9.80 -14.69 3.07
N LYS A 15 -10.79 -14.16 3.79
CA LYS A 15 -11.13 -12.72 3.82
C LYS A 15 -10.97 -12.25 5.26
N TYR A 16 -10.23 -11.20 5.46
CA TYR A 16 -10.02 -10.57 6.76
C TYR A 16 -10.50 -9.13 6.72
N ASP A 17 -11.50 -8.83 7.55
CA ASP A 17 -12.06 -7.48 7.65
C ASP A 17 -11.18 -6.62 8.59
N MET A 18 -10.58 -5.57 8.03
CA MET A 18 -9.79 -4.61 8.79
C MET A 18 -10.66 -3.49 9.36
N ALA A 19 -11.73 -3.15 8.64
CA ALA A 19 -12.78 -2.23 9.04
C ALA A 19 -14.04 -2.50 8.21
N GLU A 20 -15.14 -1.85 8.54
CA GLU A 20 -16.34 -1.89 7.71
C GLU A 20 -16.05 -1.45 6.28
N GLY A 21 -16.36 -2.32 5.31
CA GLY A 21 -16.09 -2.08 3.90
C GLY A 21 -14.61 -2.08 3.49
N LEU A 22 -13.70 -2.57 4.34
CA LEU A 22 -12.26 -2.60 4.08
C LEU A 22 -11.66 -3.95 4.48
N SER A 23 -11.22 -4.74 3.51
CA SER A 23 -10.80 -6.11 3.74
C SER A 23 -9.54 -6.49 2.97
N VAL A 24 -8.86 -7.48 3.49
CA VAL A 24 -7.80 -8.22 2.79
C VAL A 24 -8.37 -9.53 2.27
N PHE A 25 -8.16 -9.78 0.99
CA PHE A 25 -8.55 -11.03 0.33
C PHE A 25 -7.27 -11.78 -0.04
N ARG A 26 -7.12 -12.99 0.49
CA ARG A 26 -6.01 -13.88 0.23
C ARG A 26 -6.45 -15.00 -0.71
N PHE A 27 -5.76 -15.13 -1.84
CA PHE A 27 -6.04 -16.13 -2.86
C PHE A 27 -4.87 -17.08 -3.02
N THR A 28 -5.16 -18.39 -3.04
CA THR A 28 -4.21 -19.45 -3.45
C THR A 28 -4.33 -19.67 -4.95
N LEU A 29 -3.20 -19.76 -5.65
CA LEU A 29 -3.11 -19.92 -7.10
C LEU A 29 -2.77 -21.36 -7.50
N GLU A 30 -3.32 -21.84 -8.63
CA GLU A 30 -3.01 -23.19 -9.16
C GLU A 30 -1.55 -23.37 -9.60
N ARG A 31 -0.85 -22.25 -9.91
CA ARG A 31 0.57 -22.24 -10.31
C ARG A 31 1.28 -21.00 -9.78
N GLU A 32 2.61 -21.01 -9.86
CA GLU A 32 3.43 -19.88 -9.45
C GLU A 32 3.09 -18.59 -10.22
N PHE A 33 3.12 -17.49 -9.48
CA PHE A 33 2.97 -16.13 -9.98
C PHE A 33 4.12 -15.28 -9.46
N ARG A 34 5.07 -14.99 -10.31
CA ARG A 34 6.27 -14.21 -9.95
C ARG A 34 6.04 -12.75 -10.28
N PHE A 35 6.35 -11.88 -9.36
CA PHE A 35 6.19 -10.43 -9.52
C PHE A 35 7.28 -9.65 -8.79
N ILE A 36 7.39 -8.36 -9.10
CA ILE A 36 8.27 -7.42 -8.39
C ILE A 36 7.41 -6.60 -7.42
N PRO A 37 7.88 -6.35 -6.16
CA PRO A 37 7.11 -5.56 -5.19
C PRO A 37 6.65 -4.22 -5.77
N GLY A 38 5.37 -3.92 -5.60
CA GLY A 38 4.74 -2.72 -6.14
C GLY A 38 3.90 -2.97 -7.41
N GLN A 39 4.07 -4.09 -8.10
CA GLN A 39 3.22 -4.45 -9.23
C GLN A 39 1.79 -4.79 -8.79
N TYR A 40 0.88 -4.77 -9.77
CA TYR A 40 -0.51 -5.18 -9.61
C TYR A 40 -0.84 -6.41 -10.45
N ALA A 41 -1.90 -7.10 -10.06
CA ALA A 41 -2.53 -8.17 -10.82
C ALA A 41 -3.99 -7.81 -11.14
N THR A 42 -4.54 -8.37 -12.20
CA THR A 42 -5.97 -8.23 -12.50
C THR A 42 -6.71 -9.44 -11.96
N LEU A 43 -7.60 -9.20 -11.02
CA LEU A 43 -8.58 -10.18 -10.53
C LEU A 43 -9.77 -10.20 -11.49
N TRP A 44 -10.06 -11.38 -12.06
CA TRP A 44 -11.22 -11.68 -12.87
C TRP A 44 -12.20 -12.46 -12.00
N LEU A 45 -13.30 -11.84 -11.61
CA LEU A 45 -14.37 -12.50 -10.86
C LEU A 45 -15.49 -12.88 -11.83
N THR A 46 -15.78 -14.16 -11.91
CA THR A 46 -16.96 -14.69 -12.62
C THR A 46 -18.01 -15.09 -11.60
N HIS A 47 -19.22 -14.58 -11.73
CA HIS A 47 -20.35 -14.95 -10.91
C HIS A 47 -21.62 -14.93 -11.76
N LYS A 48 -22.43 -15.99 -11.71
CA LYS A 48 -23.68 -16.16 -12.51
C LYS A 48 -23.47 -15.81 -14.00
N GLY A 49 -22.40 -16.33 -14.59
CA GLY A 49 -22.08 -16.15 -16.02
C GLY A 49 -21.49 -14.78 -16.39
N LYS A 50 -21.40 -13.83 -15.46
CA LYS A 50 -20.81 -12.51 -15.71
C LYS A 50 -19.38 -12.45 -15.17
N THR A 51 -18.42 -12.12 -16.04
CA THR A 51 -17.02 -11.93 -15.66
C THR A 51 -16.67 -10.44 -15.58
N THR A 52 -16.11 -10.03 -14.45
CA THR A 52 -15.71 -8.64 -14.20
C THR A 52 -14.23 -8.56 -13.80
N PRO A 53 -13.36 -7.93 -14.61
CA PRO A 53 -11.97 -7.72 -14.25
C PRO A 53 -11.76 -6.43 -13.45
N ARG A 54 -10.82 -6.47 -12.47
CA ARG A 54 -10.31 -5.27 -11.80
C ARG A 54 -8.83 -5.44 -11.44
N PRO A 55 -8.01 -4.41 -11.69
CA PRO A 55 -6.63 -4.40 -11.23
C PRO A 55 -6.59 -4.08 -9.74
N TYR A 56 -5.71 -4.78 -9.02
CA TYR A 56 -5.39 -4.53 -7.61
C TYR A 56 -3.89 -4.64 -7.39
N SER A 57 -3.30 -3.69 -6.70
CA SER A 57 -1.90 -3.77 -6.27
C SER A 57 -1.74 -4.95 -5.32
N ILE A 58 -0.66 -5.69 -5.50
CA ILE A 58 -0.36 -6.89 -4.71
C ILE A 58 0.20 -6.46 -3.35
N VAL A 59 -0.26 -7.10 -2.29
CA VAL A 59 0.13 -6.86 -0.90
C VAL A 59 1.10 -7.90 -0.37
N SER A 60 0.94 -9.16 -0.81
CA SER A 60 1.82 -10.26 -0.40
C SER A 60 3.27 -10.02 -0.81
N SER A 61 4.20 -10.70 -0.14
CA SER A 61 5.60 -10.71 -0.56
C SER A 61 5.79 -11.55 -1.82
N PRO A 62 6.72 -11.19 -2.74
CA PRO A 62 7.07 -12.03 -3.88
C PRO A 62 7.63 -13.41 -3.51
N SER A 63 8.05 -13.64 -2.29
CA SER A 63 8.46 -14.96 -1.79
C SER A 63 7.31 -15.98 -1.76
N GLU A 64 6.08 -15.49 -1.59
CA GLU A 64 4.86 -16.30 -1.63
C GLU A 64 4.38 -16.51 -3.07
N THR A 65 5.07 -17.33 -3.86
CA THR A 65 4.83 -17.47 -5.31
C THR A 65 3.46 -18.05 -5.69
N ARG A 66 2.73 -18.64 -4.75
CA ARG A 66 1.39 -19.23 -4.99
C ARG A 66 0.27 -18.58 -4.21
N VAL A 67 0.56 -17.43 -3.60
CA VAL A 67 -0.43 -16.68 -2.84
C VAL A 67 -0.40 -15.22 -3.24
N LEU A 68 -1.58 -14.65 -3.47
CA LEU A 68 -1.74 -13.22 -3.64
C LEU A 68 -2.71 -12.65 -2.62
N GLU A 69 -2.32 -11.56 -2.00
CA GLU A 69 -3.18 -10.75 -1.15
C GLU A 69 -3.54 -9.44 -1.85
N PHE A 70 -4.81 -9.06 -1.71
CA PHE A 70 -5.33 -7.79 -2.18
C PHE A 70 -6.02 -7.04 -1.05
N TYR A 71 -5.68 -5.77 -0.88
CA TYR A 71 -6.27 -4.86 0.09
C TYR A 71 -7.33 -4.01 -0.60
N ILE A 72 -8.60 -4.32 -0.36
CA ILE A 72 -9.74 -3.83 -1.15
C ILE A 72 -10.69 -3.06 -0.26
N ASN A 73 -11.09 -1.87 -0.74
CA ASN A 73 -12.19 -1.10 -0.17
C ASN A 73 -13.47 -1.38 -0.96
N LEU A 74 -14.57 -1.57 -0.25
CA LEU A 74 -15.90 -1.68 -0.84
C LEU A 74 -16.27 -0.35 -1.53
N VAL A 75 -16.60 -0.44 -2.79
CA VAL A 75 -17.25 0.63 -3.55
C VAL A 75 -18.70 0.18 -3.79
N GLU A 76 -19.64 0.72 -3.05
CA GLU A 76 -21.04 0.26 -3.01
C GLU A 76 -21.68 0.14 -4.39
N HIS A 77 -21.39 1.07 -5.30
CA HIS A 77 -21.87 1.05 -6.69
C HIS A 77 -20.80 0.56 -7.68
N GLY A 78 -19.77 -0.11 -7.19
CA GLY A 78 -18.69 -0.69 -8.01
C GLY A 78 -19.20 -1.91 -8.79
N ARG A 79 -18.50 -2.25 -9.87
CA ARG A 79 -18.88 -3.41 -10.71
C ARG A 79 -18.43 -4.76 -10.15
N LEU A 80 -17.40 -4.78 -9.28
CA LEU A 80 -16.84 -6.02 -8.74
C LEU A 80 -16.90 -6.06 -7.22
N THR A 81 -16.51 -4.97 -6.55
CA THR A 81 -16.36 -4.98 -5.10
C THR A 81 -17.63 -5.36 -4.34
N PRO A 82 -18.87 -4.96 -4.71
CA PRO A 82 -20.06 -5.44 -3.99
C PRO A 82 -20.12 -6.98 -3.92
N SER A 83 -19.84 -7.67 -5.02
CA SER A 83 -19.87 -9.14 -5.06
C SER A 83 -18.84 -9.79 -4.12
N LEU A 84 -17.71 -9.12 -3.82
CA LEU A 84 -16.73 -9.63 -2.86
C LEU A 84 -17.20 -9.52 -1.39
N TRP A 85 -18.36 -8.92 -1.14
CA TRP A 85 -18.99 -8.85 0.19
C TRP A 85 -20.26 -9.72 0.28
N GLU A 86 -20.65 -10.41 -0.80
CA GLU A 86 -21.78 -11.35 -0.82
C GLU A 86 -21.32 -12.72 -0.33
N GLU A 87 -22.01 -13.31 0.66
CA GLU A 87 -21.59 -14.57 1.30
C GLU A 87 -21.64 -15.78 0.35
N ASP A 88 -22.60 -15.82 -0.58
CA ASP A 88 -22.69 -16.85 -1.60
C ASP A 88 -21.50 -16.81 -2.57
N VAL A 89 -21.06 -15.60 -2.97
CA VAL A 89 -19.86 -15.40 -3.78
C VAL A 89 -18.60 -15.86 -3.02
N LEU A 90 -18.45 -15.44 -1.76
CA LEU A 90 -17.29 -15.84 -0.94
C LEU A 90 -17.22 -17.35 -0.75
N ARG A 91 -18.37 -17.99 -0.52
CA ARG A 91 -18.47 -19.46 -0.43
C ARG A 91 -18.06 -20.11 -1.75
N GLY A 92 -18.61 -19.65 -2.87
CA GLY A 92 -18.27 -20.18 -4.20
C GLY A 92 -16.79 -20.02 -4.54
N LEU A 93 -16.18 -18.88 -4.20
CA LEU A 93 -14.74 -18.66 -4.37
C LEU A 93 -13.85 -19.57 -3.51
N ARG A 94 -14.35 -20.03 -2.34
CA ARG A 94 -13.65 -20.98 -1.46
C ARG A 94 -13.80 -22.41 -1.94
N THR A 95 -14.96 -22.77 -2.47
CA THR A 95 -15.26 -24.15 -2.91
C THR A 95 -14.92 -24.41 -4.37
N ALA A 96 -14.68 -23.33 -5.16
CA ALA A 96 -14.51 -23.37 -6.61
C ALA A 96 -15.72 -24.04 -7.28
N ASP A 97 -16.92 -23.56 -6.96
CA ASP A 97 -18.16 -24.04 -7.58
C ASP A 97 -18.27 -23.66 -9.07
N GLN A 98 -19.30 -24.17 -9.75
CA GLN A 98 -19.47 -23.94 -11.19
C GLN A 98 -19.96 -22.51 -11.52
N GLU A 99 -20.60 -21.82 -10.57
CA GLU A 99 -21.20 -20.50 -10.77
C GLU A 99 -20.25 -19.35 -10.45
N THR A 100 -19.22 -19.59 -9.57
CA THR A 100 -18.33 -18.58 -9.06
C THR A 100 -16.88 -18.98 -9.21
N ALA A 101 -16.11 -18.17 -9.91
CA ALA A 101 -14.70 -18.42 -10.16
C ALA A 101 -13.86 -17.14 -10.05
N ALA A 102 -12.65 -17.26 -9.53
CA ALA A 102 -11.63 -16.23 -9.61
C ALA A 102 -10.47 -16.69 -10.49
N GLU A 103 -9.99 -15.77 -11.30
CA GLU A 103 -8.78 -15.94 -12.11
C GLU A 103 -7.89 -14.71 -11.99
N ILE A 104 -6.60 -14.89 -12.16
CA ILE A 104 -5.60 -13.83 -12.06
C ILE A 104 -4.84 -13.72 -13.38
N THR A 105 -4.57 -12.48 -13.80
CA THR A 105 -3.62 -12.18 -14.88
C THR A 105 -2.62 -11.12 -14.45
N GLY A 106 -1.45 -11.11 -15.07
CA GLY A 106 -0.34 -10.21 -14.76
C GLY A 106 0.95 -11.00 -14.52
N PRO A 107 1.93 -10.43 -13.80
CA PRO A 107 1.91 -9.12 -13.15
C PRO A 107 2.01 -7.97 -14.15
N LYS A 108 1.59 -6.78 -13.74
CA LYS A 108 1.67 -5.54 -14.54
C LYS A 108 2.09 -4.36 -13.65
N GLY A 109 2.44 -3.26 -14.30
CA GLY A 109 2.84 -2.01 -13.63
C GLY A 109 4.34 -1.78 -13.64
N ARG A 110 4.70 -0.48 -13.61
CA ARG A 110 6.07 0.02 -13.52
C ARG A 110 6.38 0.69 -12.20
N PHE A 111 5.41 0.71 -11.31
CA PHE A 111 5.57 1.22 -9.95
C PHE A 111 6.19 0.13 -9.08
N VAL A 112 7.51 -0.01 -9.21
CA VAL A 112 8.26 -1.10 -8.56
C VAL A 112 9.32 -0.54 -7.62
N LEU A 113 9.67 -1.34 -6.63
CA LEU A 113 10.77 -1.08 -5.73
C LEU A 113 12.10 -1.12 -6.51
N ASP A 114 12.87 -0.04 -6.39
CA ASP A 114 14.22 0.03 -6.93
C ASP A 114 15.23 -0.33 -5.82
N LEU A 115 15.86 -1.48 -5.95
CA LEU A 115 16.83 -1.97 -4.97
C LEU A 115 18.21 -1.34 -5.16
N GLU A 116 18.51 -0.82 -6.35
CA GLU A 116 19.80 -0.21 -6.68
C GLU A 116 19.85 1.26 -6.20
N ASP A 117 18.71 1.90 -5.96
CA ASP A 117 18.66 3.26 -5.41
C ASP A 117 19.10 3.22 -3.93
N PRO A 118 20.22 3.84 -3.54
CA PRO A 118 20.73 3.77 -2.16
C PRO A 118 20.00 4.70 -1.20
N ARG A 119 19.13 5.58 -1.71
CA ARG A 119 18.47 6.62 -0.92
C ARG A 119 17.43 6.06 0.04
N ASP A 120 17.17 6.80 1.11
CA ASP A 120 16.06 6.54 2.01
C ASP A 120 14.72 6.68 1.28
N MET A 121 13.73 5.88 1.63
CA MET A 121 12.44 5.82 0.93
C MET A 121 11.35 6.53 1.73
N VAL A 122 10.52 7.27 1.02
CA VAL A 122 9.31 7.88 1.59
C VAL A 122 8.10 7.32 0.84
N PHE A 123 7.32 6.49 1.51
CA PHE A 123 6.10 5.89 0.99
C PHE A 123 4.89 6.72 1.41
N VAL A 124 4.17 7.30 0.46
CA VAL A 124 2.99 8.12 0.72
C VAL A 124 1.77 7.42 0.16
N ALA A 125 0.95 6.91 1.07
CA ALA A 125 -0.28 6.21 0.77
C ALA A 125 -1.52 7.03 1.10
N SER A 126 -2.52 7.02 0.20
CA SER A 126 -3.87 7.42 0.57
C SER A 126 -4.82 6.23 0.47
N GLY A 127 -5.48 5.87 1.59
CA GLY A 127 -6.36 4.71 1.69
C GLY A 127 -5.67 3.40 1.31
N THR A 128 -6.31 2.64 0.42
CA THR A 128 -5.76 1.36 -0.09
C THR A 128 -4.53 1.50 -0.97
N GLY A 129 -4.09 2.72 -1.28
CA GLY A 129 -2.76 2.97 -1.88
C GLY A 129 -1.59 2.50 -1.01
N LEU A 130 -1.86 2.04 0.21
CA LEU A 130 -0.88 1.35 1.05
C LEU A 130 -0.48 -0.03 0.50
N ALA A 131 -1.33 -0.67 -0.31
CA ALA A 131 -1.14 -2.05 -0.79
C ALA A 131 0.26 -2.34 -1.39
N PRO A 132 0.75 -1.61 -2.41
CA PRO A 132 2.05 -1.88 -2.99
C PRO A 132 3.20 -1.66 -1.99
N PHE A 133 3.03 -0.74 -1.05
CA PHE A 133 4.04 -0.48 -0.03
C PHE A 133 4.16 -1.62 0.99
N MET A 134 3.06 -2.28 1.34
CA MET A 134 3.12 -3.47 2.19
C MET A 134 3.93 -4.59 1.52
N SER A 135 3.73 -4.83 0.23
CA SER A 135 4.55 -5.78 -0.53
C SER A 135 6.04 -5.40 -0.52
N MET A 136 6.35 -4.11 -0.73
CA MET A 136 7.73 -3.60 -0.69
C MET A 136 8.37 -3.76 0.69
N ILE A 137 7.65 -3.41 1.76
CA ILE A 137 8.12 -3.50 3.15
C ILE A 137 8.37 -4.96 3.54
N ARG A 138 7.41 -5.86 3.28
CA ARG A 138 7.53 -7.29 3.57
C ARG A 138 8.73 -7.91 2.85
N TYR A 139 8.90 -7.58 1.58
CA TYR A 139 10.05 -8.07 0.80
C TYR A 139 11.40 -7.58 1.34
N LEU A 140 11.49 -6.30 1.72
CA LEU A 140 12.70 -5.74 2.31
C LEU A 140 12.99 -6.36 3.69
N GLU A 141 11.96 -6.58 4.49
CA GLU A 141 12.05 -7.23 5.79
C GLU A 141 12.58 -8.67 5.66
N GLU A 142 12.02 -9.46 4.77
CA GLU A 142 12.46 -10.81 4.50
C GLU A 142 13.93 -10.85 4.06
N ARG A 143 14.33 -9.97 3.16
CA ARG A 143 15.74 -9.86 2.72
C ARG A 143 16.66 -9.45 3.87
N HIS A 144 16.23 -8.51 4.69
CA HIS A 144 16.99 -8.07 5.86
C HIS A 144 17.18 -9.20 6.86
N LEU A 145 16.14 -10.00 7.11
CA LEU A 145 16.21 -11.13 8.03
C LEU A 145 17.00 -12.32 7.46
N ALA A 146 16.91 -12.56 6.15
CA ALA A 146 17.58 -13.70 5.50
C ALA A 146 19.09 -13.50 5.38
N THR A 147 19.56 -12.28 5.08
CA THR A 147 20.98 -11.97 4.84
C THR A 147 21.35 -10.59 5.41
N PRO A 148 21.35 -10.43 6.76
CA PRO A 148 21.57 -9.12 7.37
C PRO A 148 22.92 -8.50 7.04
N GLU A 149 23.95 -9.32 6.85
CA GLU A 149 25.32 -8.88 6.51
C GLU A 149 25.40 -8.25 5.11
N LEU A 150 24.60 -8.75 4.15
CA LEU A 150 24.57 -8.25 2.78
C LEU A 150 23.54 -7.12 2.58
N PHE A 151 22.69 -6.88 3.58
CA PHE A 151 21.65 -5.87 3.48
C PHE A 151 22.23 -4.47 3.70
N HIS A 152 22.08 -3.60 2.71
CA HIS A 152 22.48 -2.20 2.84
C HIS A 152 21.49 -1.47 3.76
N PRO A 153 21.96 -0.62 4.72
CA PRO A 153 21.09 0.14 5.59
C PRO A 153 20.09 0.99 4.80
N ARG A 154 18.81 0.92 5.17
CA ARG A 154 17.73 1.67 4.54
C ARG A 154 16.75 2.19 5.56
N ARG A 155 16.24 3.39 5.33
CA ARG A 155 15.13 3.94 6.10
C ARG A 155 13.90 4.05 5.23
N ILE A 156 12.76 3.72 5.80
CA ILE A 156 11.45 3.84 5.17
C ILE A 156 10.58 4.72 6.05
N HIS A 157 10.11 5.83 5.50
CA HIS A 157 9.11 6.69 6.14
C HIS A 157 7.76 6.42 5.50
N VAL A 158 6.84 5.79 6.23
CA VAL A 158 5.49 5.45 5.74
C VAL A 158 4.51 6.51 6.19
N VAL A 159 4.04 7.32 5.26
CA VAL A 159 2.94 8.27 5.46
C VAL A 159 1.65 7.62 4.98
N HIS A 160 0.69 7.38 5.87
CA HIS A 160 -0.59 6.74 5.53
C HIS A 160 -1.77 7.64 5.90
N GLY A 161 -2.40 8.25 4.89
CA GLY A 161 -3.55 9.13 5.05
C GLY A 161 -4.86 8.42 4.76
N VAL A 162 -5.81 8.51 5.71
CA VAL A 162 -7.17 7.96 5.59
C VAL A 162 -8.22 8.95 6.10
N SER A 163 -9.51 8.61 5.96
CA SER A 163 -10.59 9.45 6.49
C SER A 163 -10.72 9.33 8.02
N TYR A 164 -10.67 8.11 8.55
CA TYR A 164 -10.87 7.77 9.96
C TYR A 164 -9.83 6.77 10.44
N SER A 165 -9.50 6.78 11.73
CA SER A 165 -8.49 5.87 12.30
C SER A 165 -8.80 4.38 12.09
N ARG A 166 -10.07 4.01 12.08
CA ARG A 166 -10.52 2.64 11.78
C ARG A 166 -10.15 2.18 10.36
N ASN A 167 -9.91 3.11 9.43
CA ASN A 167 -9.51 2.79 8.06
C ASN A 167 -7.97 2.63 7.88
N LEU A 168 -7.19 2.73 8.96
CA LEU A 168 -5.75 2.50 8.95
C LEU A 168 -5.46 0.99 8.94
N GLY A 169 -5.70 0.33 7.81
CA GLY A 169 -5.36 -1.07 7.64
C GLY A 169 -3.85 -1.29 7.74
N TYR A 170 -3.45 -2.48 8.16
CA TYR A 170 -2.05 -2.86 8.43
C TYR A 170 -1.34 -2.01 9.50
N ARG A 171 -2.07 -1.13 10.21
CA ARG A 171 -1.49 -0.30 11.24
C ARG A 171 -0.72 -1.12 12.30
N PRO A 172 -1.26 -2.21 12.87
CA PRO A 172 -0.52 -3.00 13.86
C PRO A 172 0.79 -3.57 13.31
N GLU A 173 0.80 -4.03 12.04
CA GLU A 173 1.99 -4.58 11.40
C GLU A 173 3.08 -3.52 11.22
N ILE A 174 2.73 -2.34 10.72
CA ILE A 174 3.69 -1.25 10.49
C ILE A 174 4.17 -0.66 11.83
N GLU A 175 3.29 -0.52 12.82
CA GLU A 175 3.66 -0.05 14.17
C GLU A 175 4.62 -1.03 14.86
N ALA A 176 4.44 -2.35 14.67
CA ALA A 176 5.36 -3.36 15.18
C ALA A 176 6.77 -3.23 14.58
N LEU A 177 6.86 -3.02 13.26
CA LEU A 177 8.14 -2.79 12.58
C LEU A 177 8.81 -1.48 13.03
N ALA A 178 8.05 -0.41 13.22
CA ALA A 178 8.56 0.85 13.74
C ALA A 178 9.05 0.71 15.20
N ALA A 179 8.32 -0.02 16.03
CA ALA A 179 8.71 -0.31 17.40
C ALA A 179 9.99 -1.18 17.48
N ASP A 180 10.12 -2.17 16.57
CA ASP A 180 11.33 -2.99 16.48
C ASP A 180 12.54 -2.17 16.04
N THR A 181 12.37 -1.24 15.11
CA THR A 181 13.39 -0.26 14.73
C THR A 181 13.90 0.53 15.95
N PHE A 182 12.99 0.98 16.79
CA PHE A 182 13.34 1.73 18.01
C PHE A 182 14.05 0.88 19.06
N ARG A 183 13.62 -0.37 19.24
CA ARG A 183 14.23 -1.31 20.22
C ARG A 183 15.61 -1.81 19.78
N ASN A 184 15.84 -1.87 18.46
CA ASN A 184 17.09 -2.38 17.90
C ASN A 184 17.75 -1.34 16.96
N PRO A 185 18.51 -0.37 17.50
CA PRO A 185 19.18 0.68 16.71
C PRO A 185 20.23 0.15 15.70
N ARG A 186 20.65 -1.12 15.85
CA ARG A 186 21.59 -1.77 14.91
C ARG A 186 20.87 -2.40 13.70
N ARG A 187 19.54 -2.39 13.69
CA ARG A 187 18.75 -2.88 12.58
C ARG A 187 19.05 -2.07 11.31
N LYS A 188 19.36 -2.76 10.22
CA LYS A 188 19.70 -2.10 8.96
C LYS A 188 18.47 -1.66 8.16
N LEU A 189 17.29 -2.21 8.43
CA LEU A 189 16.01 -1.72 7.91
C LEU A 189 15.28 -0.96 9.00
N ALA A 190 15.20 0.35 8.88
CA ALA A 190 14.53 1.22 9.82
C ALA A 190 13.19 1.69 9.25
N VAL A 191 12.09 1.52 9.99
CA VAL A 191 10.75 1.93 9.59
C VAL A 191 10.22 3.01 10.52
N THR A 192 9.69 4.09 9.96
CA THR A 192 8.93 5.13 10.68
C THR A 192 7.52 5.16 10.13
N TYR A 193 6.51 5.18 10.99
CA TYR A 193 5.11 5.21 10.58
C TYR A 193 4.43 6.53 10.98
N LEU A 194 3.83 7.19 10.01
CA LEU A 194 3.19 8.51 10.12
C LEU A 194 1.73 8.42 9.67
N PRO A 195 0.84 7.78 10.46
CA PRO A 195 -0.58 7.71 10.15
C PRO A 195 -1.26 9.05 10.37
N THR A 196 -2.11 9.45 9.42
CA THR A 196 -2.87 10.72 9.51
C THR A 196 -4.34 10.52 9.11
N ILE A 197 -5.25 11.26 9.74
CA ILE A 197 -6.67 11.23 9.40
C ILE A 197 -7.19 12.58 8.96
N SER A 198 -8.06 12.59 7.94
CA SER A 198 -8.61 13.84 7.37
C SER A 198 -9.93 14.28 8.00
N ARG A 199 -10.59 13.44 8.82
CA ARG A 199 -11.88 13.73 9.47
C ARG A 199 -11.83 13.60 10.99
N PRO A 200 -10.92 14.31 11.69
CA PRO A 200 -10.71 14.13 13.13
C PRO A 200 -11.92 14.51 13.99
N ARG A 201 -12.79 15.42 13.53
CA ARG A 201 -14.00 15.80 14.26
C ARG A 201 -14.98 14.64 14.44
N LEU A 202 -14.97 13.67 13.52
CA LEU A 202 -15.80 12.47 13.56
C LEU A 202 -15.04 11.24 14.11
N ASP A 203 -13.85 11.46 14.69
CA ASP A 203 -13.00 10.44 15.27
C ASP A 203 -12.31 10.99 16.54
N PRO A 204 -13.08 11.27 17.61
CA PRO A 204 -12.60 12.00 18.79
C PRO A 204 -11.56 11.20 19.61
N GLY A 205 -11.47 9.88 19.41
CA GLY A 205 -10.45 9.01 20.03
C GLY A 205 -9.08 9.12 19.41
N TRP A 206 -8.95 9.70 18.22
CA TRP A 206 -7.67 9.80 17.54
C TRP A 206 -6.69 10.77 18.21
N ARG A 207 -5.43 10.33 18.35
CA ARG A 207 -4.34 11.11 18.97
C ARG A 207 -3.10 11.24 18.07
N GLY A 208 -3.17 10.74 16.81
CA GLY A 208 -2.09 10.85 15.81
C GLY A 208 -2.17 12.13 14.98
N LEU A 209 -1.46 12.13 13.84
CA LEU A 209 -1.40 13.26 12.93
C LEU A 209 -2.76 13.58 12.30
N LEU A 210 -2.99 14.87 11.99
CA LEU A 210 -4.22 15.38 11.43
C LEU A 210 -3.99 15.90 10.01
N GLY A 211 -4.99 15.73 9.16
CA GLY A 211 -4.99 16.17 7.76
C GLY A 211 -4.88 15.00 6.78
N ARG A 212 -4.80 15.33 5.50
CA ARG A 212 -4.55 14.34 4.44
C ARG A 212 -3.05 14.01 4.39
N ALA A 213 -2.67 12.94 3.67
CA ALA A 213 -1.27 12.55 3.54
C ALA A 213 -0.37 13.67 2.99
N GLU A 214 -0.89 14.48 2.05
CA GLU A 214 -0.17 15.64 1.50
C GLU A 214 0.15 16.70 2.52
N SER A 215 -0.65 16.84 3.56
CA SER A 215 -0.45 17.87 4.60
C SER A 215 0.86 17.71 5.38
N ILE A 216 1.47 16.53 5.35
CA ILE A 216 2.79 16.29 5.96
C ILE A 216 3.91 17.09 5.27
N PHE A 217 3.72 17.44 4.01
CA PHE A 217 4.70 18.18 3.20
C PHE A 217 4.45 19.69 3.19
N GLU A 218 3.31 20.16 3.71
CA GLU A 218 2.99 21.57 3.79
C GLU A 218 3.90 22.27 4.81
N GLN A 219 4.49 23.40 4.43
CA GLN A 219 5.16 24.27 5.37
C GLN A 219 4.09 24.94 6.24
N THR A 220 4.14 24.72 7.54
CA THR A 220 3.27 25.42 8.46
C THR A 220 4.05 26.54 9.14
N ASP A 221 3.79 27.79 8.77
CA ASP A 221 4.31 28.99 9.44
C ASP A 221 3.74 29.16 10.87
N ARG A 222 2.84 28.28 11.28
CA ARG A 222 2.26 28.24 12.62
C ARG A 222 2.57 26.92 13.29
N PRO A 223 3.62 26.83 14.11
CA PRO A 223 3.71 25.75 15.07
C PRO A 223 2.48 25.91 15.99
N CYS A 224 1.58 24.93 16.00
CA CYS A 224 0.59 24.82 17.05
C CYS A 224 1.37 24.56 18.35
N ALA A 225 1.60 25.63 19.10
CA ALA A 225 2.39 25.61 20.32
C ALA A 225 1.85 24.50 21.25
N GLY A 226 2.72 23.53 21.54
CA GLY A 226 2.45 22.49 22.54
C GLY A 226 1.97 21.12 22.03
N ASP A 227 1.73 20.90 20.73
CA ASP A 227 1.36 19.57 20.22
C ASP A 227 2.56 18.86 19.56
N PRO A 228 3.16 17.82 20.22
CA PRO A 228 4.33 17.11 19.69
C PRO A 228 4.11 16.44 18.33
N ARG A 229 2.85 16.22 17.91
CA ARG A 229 2.49 15.65 16.61
C ARG A 229 2.87 16.54 15.43
N TRP A 230 2.90 17.87 15.65
CA TRP A 230 3.32 18.85 14.65
C TRP A 230 4.85 18.88 14.45
N LEU A 231 5.58 18.57 15.50
CA LEU A 231 7.05 18.51 15.44
C LEU A 231 7.52 17.43 14.45
N VAL A 232 6.91 16.25 14.49
CA VAL A 232 7.23 15.14 13.59
C VAL A 232 6.92 15.49 12.12
N LYS A 233 5.78 16.15 11.87
CA LYS A 233 5.39 16.64 10.55
C LYS A 233 6.46 17.59 9.96
N GLY A 234 6.76 18.66 10.67
CA GLY A 234 7.76 19.64 10.24
C GLY A 234 9.16 19.04 10.06
N LEU A 235 9.54 18.11 10.93
CA LEU A 235 10.84 17.46 10.89
C LEU A 235 11.02 16.63 9.61
N LEU A 236 10.08 15.76 9.25
CA LEU A 236 10.17 14.98 8.02
C LEU A 236 10.22 15.90 6.80
N SER A 237 9.32 16.87 6.73
CA SER A 237 9.29 17.83 5.64
C SER A 237 10.60 18.62 5.48
N SER A 238 11.24 19.02 6.57
CA SER A 238 12.51 19.76 6.54
C SER A 238 13.73 18.91 6.16
N MET A 239 13.66 17.60 6.41
CA MET A 239 14.77 16.66 6.15
C MET A 239 14.81 16.15 4.71
N LEU A 240 13.70 16.18 3.99
CA LEU A 240 13.63 15.63 2.63
C LEU A 240 14.50 16.39 1.64
N ARG A 241 15.37 15.65 0.95
CA ARG A 241 16.25 16.14 -0.12
C ARG A 241 16.28 15.11 -1.26
N PRO A 242 16.27 15.53 -2.53
CA PRO A 242 16.33 14.60 -3.66
C PRO A 242 17.62 13.76 -3.70
N GLU A 243 18.72 14.28 -3.13
CA GLU A 243 20.00 13.58 -3.08
C GLU A 243 19.99 12.39 -2.10
N THR A 244 19.11 12.42 -1.08
CA THR A 244 19.09 11.45 0.01
C THR A 244 17.77 10.68 0.12
N HIS A 245 16.73 11.12 -0.59
CA HIS A 245 15.41 10.49 -0.52
C HIS A 245 14.80 10.25 -1.91
N VAL A 246 14.14 9.12 -2.05
CA VAL A 246 13.23 8.81 -3.16
C VAL A 246 11.81 8.68 -2.62
N VAL A 247 10.83 9.28 -3.30
CA VAL A 247 9.44 9.33 -2.84
C VAL A 247 8.55 8.49 -3.73
N TYR A 248 7.81 7.57 -3.13
CA TYR A 248 6.83 6.72 -3.79
C TYR A 248 5.42 7.14 -3.37
N LEU A 249 4.56 7.46 -4.33
CA LEU A 249 3.20 7.96 -4.11
C LEU A 249 2.19 6.98 -4.70
N CYS A 250 1.24 6.50 -3.88
CA CYS A 250 0.17 5.63 -4.37
C CYS A 250 -1.19 5.95 -3.74
N GLY A 251 -2.25 5.90 -4.56
CA GLY A 251 -3.63 6.07 -4.14
C GLY A 251 -4.40 7.15 -4.90
N HIS A 252 -5.07 8.04 -4.17
CA HIS A 252 -5.96 9.04 -4.76
C HIS A 252 -5.21 10.06 -5.62
N PRO A 253 -5.66 10.33 -6.87
CA PRO A 253 -4.98 11.24 -7.80
C PRO A 253 -4.69 12.62 -7.21
N GLY A 254 -5.66 13.25 -6.54
CA GLY A 254 -5.47 14.58 -5.94
C GLY A 254 -4.35 14.63 -4.91
N THR A 255 -4.23 13.61 -4.03
CA THR A 255 -3.11 13.52 -3.08
C THR A 255 -1.77 13.40 -3.80
N ILE A 256 -1.71 12.55 -4.83
CA ILE A 256 -0.47 12.34 -5.62
C ILE A 256 -0.07 13.64 -6.33
N ASP A 257 -1.03 14.35 -6.94
CA ASP A 257 -0.76 15.58 -7.66
C ASP A 257 -0.28 16.70 -6.72
N ASN A 258 -0.92 16.86 -5.55
CA ASN A 258 -0.55 17.85 -4.55
C ASN A 258 0.86 17.58 -3.98
N VAL A 259 1.15 16.34 -3.58
CA VAL A 259 2.49 15.98 -3.09
C VAL A 259 3.55 16.16 -4.18
N THR A 260 3.24 15.76 -5.43
CA THR A 260 4.17 15.95 -6.55
C THR A 260 4.47 17.42 -6.78
N ALA A 261 3.48 18.32 -6.74
CA ALA A 261 3.68 19.74 -6.88
C ALA A 261 4.61 20.31 -5.79
N THR A 262 4.30 20.01 -4.52
CA THR A 262 5.11 20.44 -3.38
C THR A 262 6.56 19.94 -3.45
N LEU A 263 6.78 18.68 -3.85
CA LEU A 263 8.13 18.12 -3.97
C LEU A 263 8.91 18.72 -5.14
N LYS A 264 8.25 19.04 -6.25
CA LYS A 264 8.89 19.74 -7.39
C LYS A 264 9.43 21.11 -6.98
N GLU A 265 8.69 21.89 -6.18
CA GLU A 265 9.14 23.17 -5.63
C GLU A 265 10.40 23.01 -4.76
N ARG A 266 10.65 21.80 -4.23
CA ARG A 266 11.83 21.43 -3.44
C ARG A 266 12.95 20.78 -4.26
N GLY A 267 12.86 20.81 -5.59
CA GLY A 267 13.89 20.29 -6.50
C GLY A 267 13.78 18.80 -6.84
N PHE A 268 12.77 18.07 -6.34
CA PHE A 268 12.55 16.67 -6.73
C PHE A 268 12.10 16.58 -8.19
N LYS A 269 12.72 15.68 -8.95
CA LYS A 269 12.41 15.46 -10.37
C LYS A 269 11.39 14.33 -10.51
N PRO A 270 10.24 14.55 -11.20
CA PRO A 270 9.31 13.47 -11.53
C PRO A 270 10.01 12.32 -12.25
N ASP A 271 9.55 11.10 -11.98
CA ASP A 271 10.01 9.84 -12.54
C ASP A 271 11.44 9.42 -12.15
N LEU A 272 12.30 10.34 -11.73
CA LEU A 272 13.60 10.06 -11.13
C LEU A 272 13.50 9.93 -9.60
N ASP A 273 13.04 11.00 -8.94
CA ASP A 273 12.98 11.11 -7.49
C ASP A 273 11.57 10.83 -6.93
N ILE A 274 10.54 10.89 -7.81
CA ILE A 274 9.13 10.71 -7.46
C ILE A 274 8.55 9.60 -8.33
N LYS A 275 8.31 8.43 -7.74
CA LYS A 275 7.62 7.30 -8.37
C LYS A 275 6.13 7.38 -8.04
N ARG A 276 5.22 7.11 -9.01
CA ARG A 276 3.79 7.38 -8.82
C ARG A 276 2.90 6.30 -9.42
N GLU A 277 1.87 5.90 -8.67
CA GLU A 277 0.78 5.09 -9.18
C GLU A 277 -0.57 5.66 -8.72
N LYS A 278 -1.42 6.07 -9.68
CA LYS A 278 -2.73 6.65 -9.41
C LYS A 278 -3.81 5.57 -9.53
N TYR A 279 -4.69 5.50 -8.52
CA TYR A 279 -5.89 4.68 -8.62
C TYR A 279 -6.98 5.47 -9.34
N TYR A 280 -7.44 4.95 -10.47
CA TYR A 280 -8.60 5.49 -11.17
C TYR A 280 -9.87 4.89 -10.58
N ARG A 281 -10.87 5.74 -10.38
CA ARG A 281 -12.21 5.34 -9.94
C ARG A 281 -13.03 4.73 -11.08
#